data_fda4786e8affa8e15d95f246d5dad8ff
#
_entry.id   fda4786e8affa8e15d95f246d5dad8ff
#
_cell.length_a   1.000
_cell.length_b   1.000
_cell.length_c   1.000
_cell.angle_alpha   90.00
_cell.angle_beta   90.00
_cell.angle_gamma   90.00
#
_symmetry.space_group_name_H-M   'P 1'
#
loop_
_entity.id
_entity.type
_entity.pdbx_description
1 polymer ?
#
loop_
_entity_poly.entity_id
_entity_poly.type
_entity_poly.pdbx_seq_one_letter_code
_entity_poly.pdbx_strand_id
1 'polypeptide(L)'
;MCELDLPLKFAQKLYNEFAIRHPNAFYLRTRQRGMQNWDGKIHYITKTGQFKIGLLPKVYDMCMAMGIKPKIVDMRQPLPKVSKVVTKIGKYKLRPEQEKAVKSVINNKVGDITFQIGVLDLTVNFGKTLIMSSLYLSYKKQLKTLLITNDSDWLNQAREEFKQYLPGEDITFVQGKVLNWSNFTIGMVQSISRNMRFYQQELSKIDMVLVDEADQGGSKQYQNVLTRLFNTRVRIGLSGTIYMSKLAKDKVKNMNLEVFFGKVIAEFKLKDSIKKGYSTKTIVKMVPSKPWYGNWESDCISYKEIYDDSITLNKYARKMAYARLRWNINQGRYPALVVCKHIAHCENLYKFFKKKLGDAYNISYVHVNTPSKLRQQIMKDFREGKIDILVSTTIIARGKNFPKLKYLLNTASMDSQEKSIQFLGRLVRTDESKNKVYLDDLHYPGNYLSRHGRHRKQYYQKQELKVILLEKLWKNHPIHSL
;
A
#
# COMPACT_ATOMS: atom_id res chain seq x y z
N MET A 1 18.05 15.00 -11.53
CA MET A 1 18.30 14.46 -12.87
C MET A 1 19.72 13.92 -12.87
N CYS A 2 19.96 12.78 -13.51
CA CYS A 2 21.30 12.28 -13.81
C CYS A 2 21.55 12.45 -15.30
N GLU A 3 22.77 12.65 -15.66
CA GLU A 3 23.21 12.75 -17.05
C GLU A 3 24.44 11.86 -17.23
N LEU A 4 24.50 11.19 -18.38
CA LEU A 4 25.61 10.34 -18.75
C LEU A 4 26.46 11.03 -19.81
N ASP A 5 27.74 11.18 -19.51
CA ASP A 5 28.74 11.50 -20.53
C ASP A 5 29.26 10.18 -21.14
N LEU A 6 28.54 9.70 -22.14
CA LEU A 6 28.83 8.47 -22.85
C LEU A 6 28.73 8.66 -24.37
N PRO A 7 29.49 7.88 -25.16
CA PRO A 7 29.30 7.86 -26.60
C PRO A 7 27.85 7.55 -26.99
N LEU A 8 27.31 8.24 -27.99
CA LEU A 8 25.93 8.15 -28.44
C LEU A 8 25.41 6.72 -28.63
N LYS A 9 26.27 5.82 -29.11
CA LYS A 9 25.92 4.39 -29.27
C LYS A 9 25.48 3.72 -27.96
N PHE A 10 26.14 4.05 -26.86
CA PHE A 10 25.80 3.50 -25.54
C PHE A 10 24.56 4.18 -24.96
N ALA A 11 24.43 5.50 -25.12
CA ALA A 11 23.23 6.23 -24.71
C ALA A 11 21.99 5.68 -25.44
N GLN A 12 22.10 5.37 -26.75
CA GLN A 12 21.02 4.78 -27.54
C GLN A 12 20.66 3.36 -27.07
N LYS A 13 21.64 2.56 -26.65
CA LYS A 13 21.37 1.23 -26.09
C LYS A 13 20.59 1.33 -24.79
N LEU A 14 20.97 2.24 -23.88
CA LEU A 14 20.27 2.50 -22.64
C LEU A 14 18.86 3.06 -22.90
N TYR A 15 18.71 3.98 -23.85
CA TYR A 15 17.40 4.52 -24.26
C TYR A 15 16.41 3.41 -24.66
N ASN A 16 16.87 2.40 -25.41
CA ASN A 16 16.04 1.29 -25.85
C ASN A 16 15.74 0.29 -24.73
N GLU A 17 16.73 -0.01 -23.89
CA GLU A 17 16.60 -0.99 -22.80
C GLU A 17 15.65 -0.50 -21.69
N PHE A 18 15.71 0.80 -21.37
CA PHE A 18 14.82 1.42 -20.38
C PHE A 18 13.51 1.94 -21.01
N ALA A 19 13.02 1.26 -22.04
CA ALA A 19 11.74 1.57 -22.68
C ALA A 19 10.70 0.49 -22.38
N ILE A 20 9.51 0.92 -21.97
CA ILE A 20 8.38 0.02 -21.66
C ILE A 20 7.22 0.32 -22.58
N ARG A 21 6.64 -0.69 -23.22
CA ARG A 21 5.44 -0.55 -24.04
C ARG A 21 4.28 -0.03 -23.17
N HIS A 22 3.65 1.05 -23.63
CA HIS A 22 2.49 1.60 -22.92
C HIS A 22 1.29 0.63 -23.03
N PRO A 23 0.56 0.33 -21.94
CA PRO A 23 -0.55 -0.63 -21.95
C PRO A 23 -1.62 -0.30 -23.00
N ASN A 24 -1.89 0.98 -23.20
CA ASN A 24 -2.89 1.48 -24.16
C ASN A 24 -2.25 2.01 -25.45
N ALA A 25 -1.06 1.56 -25.84
CA ALA A 25 -0.32 2.09 -26.99
C ALA A 25 -1.16 2.06 -28.28
N PHE A 26 -1.83 0.94 -28.54
CA PHE A 26 -2.70 0.80 -29.72
C PHE A 26 -3.80 1.85 -29.74
N TYR A 27 -4.55 1.98 -28.64
CA TYR A 27 -5.65 2.92 -28.53
C TYR A 27 -5.20 4.38 -28.69
N LEU A 28 -4.08 4.76 -28.04
CA LEU A 28 -3.54 6.12 -28.10
C LEU A 28 -3.08 6.46 -29.53
N ARG A 29 -2.43 5.53 -30.23
CA ARG A 29 -1.98 5.74 -31.61
C ARG A 29 -3.14 5.89 -32.58
N THR A 30 -4.24 5.18 -32.37
CA THR A 30 -5.39 5.17 -33.30
C THR A 30 -6.38 6.31 -33.05
N ARG A 31 -6.49 6.81 -31.82
CA ARG A 31 -7.54 7.77 -31.44
C ARG A 31 -7.05 9.15 -31.03
N GLN A 32 -5.76 9.31 -30.74
CA GLN A 32 -5.23 10.60 -30.27
C GLN A 32 -4.44 11.29 -31.39
N ARG A 33 -4.87 12.51 -31.80
CA ARG A 33 -4.12 13.33 -32.77
C ARG A 33 -2.69 13.56 -32.29
N GLY A 34 -1.71 13.41 -33.19
CA GLY A 34 -0.29 13.62 -32.90
C GLY A 34 0.43 12.40 -32.30
N MET A 35 -0.26 11.29 -32.05
CA MET A 35 0.33 10.05 -31.54
C MET A 35 0.56 8.96 -32.60
N GLN A 36 0.24 9.22 -33.87
CA GLN A 36 0.34 8.22 -34.95
C GLN A 36 1.78 7.71 -35.15
N ASN A 37 2.77 8.58 -35.05
CA ASN A 37 4.19 8.28 -35.23
C ASN A 37 4.91 7.90 -33.92
N TRP A 38 4.18 7.83 -32.81
CA TRP A 38 4.77 7.40 -31.53
C TRP A 38 5.06 5.89 -31.59
N ASP A 39 6.23 5.46 -31.10
CA ASP A 39 6.63 4.05 -31.06
C ASP A 39 5.83 3.16 -30.09
N GLY A 40 4.91 3.78 -29.31
CA GLY A 40 4.09 3.09 -28.31
C GLY A 40 4.80 2.75 -27.02
N LYS A 41 6.00 3.31 -26.79
CA LYS A 41 6.81 3.07 -25.60
C LYS A 41 6.96 4.33 -24.73
N ILE A 42 7.17 4.11 -23.46
CA ILE A 42 7.60 5.14 -22.51
C ILE A 42 9.09 4.94 -22.29
N HIS A 43 9.88 5.94 -22.65
CA HIS A 43 11.33 5.94 -22.48
C HIS A 43 11.69 6.65 -21.16
N TYR A 44 12.44 5.97 -20.30
CA TYR A 44 12.85 6.47 -18.98
C TYR A 44 14.25 7.07 -18.97
N ILE A 45 14.99 6.86 -20.06
CA ILE A 45 16.27 7.52 -20.38
C ILE A 45 16.06 8.28 -21.68
N THR A 46 16.57 9.50 -21.79
CA THR A 46 16.52 10.28 -23.03
C THR A 46 17.59 9.78 -24.01
N LYS A 47 17.47 10.15 -25.29
CA LYS A 47 18.50 9.84 -26.32
C LYS A 47 19.86 10.46 -25.98
N THR A 48 19.87 11.52 -25.17
CA THR A 48 21.08 12.20 -24.68
C THR A 48 21.60 11.63 -23.36
N GLY A 49 21.03 10.54 -22.86
CA GLY A 49 21.49 9.87 -21.64
C GLY A 49 20.99 10.47 -20.32
N GLN A 50 19.99 11.37 -20.35
CA GLN A 50 19.41 11.93 -19.12
C GLN A 50 18.36 11.00 -18.50
N PHE A 51 18.37 10.83 -17.17
CA PHE A 51 17.43 9.99 -16.45
C PHE A 51 17.20 10.45 -15.00
N LYS A 52 16.18 9.90 -14.37
CA LYS A 52 15.87 10.17 -12.95
C LYS A 52 16.74 9.34 -12.02
N ILE A 53 17.14 9.94 -10.90
CA ILE A 53 18.14 9.42 -9.94
C ILE A 53 17.92 7.99 -9.47
N GLY A 54 16.66 7.52 -9.33
CA GLY A 54 16.36 6.16 -8.89
C GLY A 54 16.86 5.07 -9.84
N LEU A 55 17.07 5.37 -11.12
CA LEU A 55 17.62 4.43 -12.08
C LEU A 55 19.15 4.30 -12.01
N LEU A 56 19.83 5.18 -11.27
CA LEU A 56 21.30 5.18 -11.23
C LEU A 56 21.91 3.81 -10.92
N PRO A 57 21.43 3.00 -9.95
CA PRO A 57 21.99 1.67 -9.71
C PRO A 57 21.92 0.75 -10.93
N LYS A 58 20.76 0.71 -11.61
CA LYS A 58 20.58 -0.14 -12.81
C LYS A 58 21.41 0.34 -13.99
N VAL A 59 21.48 1.65 -14.18
CA VAL A 59 22.31 2.25 -15.24
C VAL A 59 23.80 1.97 -14.99
N TYR A 60 24.24 2.11 -13.73
CA TYR A 60 25.61 1.79 -13.33
C TYR A 60 25.94 0.32 -13.60
N ASP A 61 25.09 -0.62 -13.13
CA ASP A 61 25.28 -2.06 -13.33
C ASP A 61 25.33 -2.42 -14.83
N MET A 62 24.51 -1.74 -15.63
CA MET A 62 24.46 -1.95 -17.08
C MET A 62 25.69 -1.41 -17.79
N CYS A 63 26.22 -0.24 -17.37
CA CYS A 63 27.50 0.27 -17.87
C CYS A 63 28.64 -0.69 -17.54
N MET A 64 28.68 -1.22 -16.29
CA MET A 64 29.68 -2.21 -15.89
C MET A 64 29.59 -3.48 -16.74
N ALA A 65 28.37 -3.97 -17.02
CA ALA A 65 28.15 -5.13 -17.90
C ALA A 65 28.59 -4.88 -19.37
N MET A 66 28.66 -3.62 -19.79
CA MET A 66 29.18 -3.21 -21.10
C MET A 66 30.70 -2.94 -21.09
N GLY A 67 31.39 -3.25 -19.99
CA GLY A 67 32.84 -2.99 -19.83
C GLY A 67 33.20 -1.51 -19.56
N ILE A 68 32.20 -0.68 -19.24
CA ILE A 68 32.41 0.76 -18.94
C ILE A 68 32.29 0.93 -17.44
N LYS A 69 33.36 1.43 -16.78
CA LYS A 69 33.31 1.80 -15.36
C LYS A 69 32.96 3.30 -15.24
N PRO A 70 31.68 3.65 -14.95
CA PRO A 70 31.28 5.04 -14.88
C PRO A 70 31.83 5.70 -13.60
N LYS A 71 32.34 6.92 -13.76
CA LYS A 71 32.67 7.82 -12.64
C LYS A 71 31.42 8.60 -12.25
N ILE A 72 30.99 8.47 -11.00
CA ILE A 72 29.83 9.19 -10.49
C ILE A 72 30.29 10.49 -9.81
N VAL A 73 29.78 11.62 -10.30
CA VAL A 73 30.00 12.93 -9.69
C VAL A 73 28.68 13.43 -9.13
N ASP A 74 28.55 13.53 -7.82
CA ASP A 74 27.35 14.03 -7.16
C ASP A 74 27.49 15.52 -6.85
N MET A 75 26.76 16.35 -7.57
CA MET A 75 26.77 17.82 -7.45
C MET A 75 25.93 18.34 -6.28
N ARG A 76 25.21 17.47 -5.57
CA ARG A 76 24.37 17.87 -4.43
C ARG A 76 25.24 18.07 -3.18
N GLN A 77 24.75 18.89 -2.24
CA GLN A 77 25.44 19.12 -0.97
C GLN A 77 25.71 17.78 -0.24
N PRO A 78 26.89 17.59 0.35
CA PRO A 78 27.21 16.35 1.07
C PRO A 78 26.31 16.15 2.27
N LEU A 79 25.99 14.88 2.57
CA LEU A 79 25.22 14.54 3.76
C LEU A 79 26.11 14.59 5.02
N PRO A 80 25.54 14.96 6.18
CA PRO A 80 26.21 14.80 7.46
C PRO A 80 26.58 13.31 7.68
N LYS A 81 27.78 13.09 8.18
CA LYS A 81 28.25 11.72 8.47
C LYS A 81 27.49 11.15 9.65
N VAL A 82 26.83 10.01 9.44
CA VAL A 82 26.16 9.26 10.50
C VAL A 82 27.19 8.38 11.21
N SER A 83 27.55 8.73 12.43
CA SER A 83 28.50 7.94 13.24
C SER A 83 27.85 6.73 13.91
N LYS A 84 26.56 6.84 14.29
CA LYS A 84 25.80 5.79 14.96
C LYS A 84 24.31 5.88 14.63
N VAL A 85 23.69 4.74 14.40
CA VAL A 85 22.23 4.65 14.26
C VAL A 85 21.55 4.86 15.61
N VAL A 86 20.55 5.71 15.66
CA VAL A 86 19.74 5.91 16.86
C VAL A 86 18.74 4.77 16.99
N THR A 87 18.97 3.86 17.93
CA THR A 87 18.17 2.66 18.16
C THR A 87 17.19 2.79 19.32
N LYS A 88 17.36 3.82 20.19
CA LYS A 88 16.45 4.11 21.31
C LYS A 88 15.79 5.47 21.07
N ILE A 89 14.46 5.49 21.03
CA ILE A 89 13.63 6.64 20.74
C ILE A 89 12.61 6.79 21.87
N GLY A 90 12.86 7.70 22.80
CA GLY A 90 12.09 7.79 24.04
C GLY A 90 12.09 6.44 24.80
N LYS A 91 10.91 5.91 25.08
CA LYS A 91 10.75 4.58 25.73
C LYS A 91 10.84 3.41 24.74
N TYR A 92 10.91 3.65 23.45
CA TYR A 92 10.91 2.62 22.42
C TYR A 92 12.33 2.26 22.01
N LYS A 93 12.58 0.97 21.78
CA LYS A 93 13.83 0.45 21.23
C LYS A 93 13.55 -0.23 19.89
N LEU A 94 14.37 0.05 18.89
CA LEU A 94 14.28 -0.64 17.61
C LEU A 94 14.53 -2.14 17.80
N ARG A 95 13.69 -2.94 17.14
CA ARG A 95 13.96 -4.37 16.94
C ARG A 95 15.16 -4.55 16.01
N PRO A 96 15.88 -5.68 16.07
CA PRO A 96 17.06 -5.91 15.21
C PRO A 96 16.78 -5.71 13.72
N GLU A 97 15.60 -6.13 13.24
CA GLU A 97 15.20 -5.98 11.85
C GLU A 97 14.92 -4.52 11.46
N GLN A 98 14.38 -3.72 12.38
CA GLN A 98 14.16 -2.29 12.18
C GLN A 98 15.51 -1.55 12.12
N GLU A 99 16.44 -1.89 13.00
CA GLU A 99 17.80 -1.37 12.97
C GLU A 99 18.51 -1.74 11.66
N LYS A 100 18.36 -3.00 11.20
CA LYS A 100 18.89 -3.45 9.89
C LYS A 100 18.32 -2.62 8.75
N ALA A 101 17.02 -2.31 8.77
CA ALA A 101 16.38 -1.48 7.75
C ALA A 101 16.93 -0.04 7.75
N VAL A 102 17.18 0.57 8.92
CA VAL A 102 17.80 1.88 9.03
C VAL A 102 19.24 1.85 8.50
N LYS A 103 20.02 0.85 8.90
CA LYS A 103 21.41 0.64 8.44
C LYS A 103 21.48 0.45 6.92
N SER A 104 20.50 -0.24 6.31
CA SER A 104 20.48 -0.44 4.86
C SER A 104 20.28 0.87 4.08
N VAL A 105 19.60 1.86 4.66
CA VAL A 105 19.50 3.21 4.08
C VAL A 105 20.84 3.95 4.20
N ILE A 106 21.39 4.02 5.41
CA ILE A 106 22.59 4.81 5.70
C ILE A 106 23.81 4.29 4.93
N ASN A 107 23.93 2.96 4.81
CA ASN A 107 25.08 2.29 4.19
C ASN A 107 24.86 1.96 2.70
N ASN A 108 23.71 2.36 2.11
CA ASN A 108 23.47 2.08 0.70
C ASN A 108 24.46 2.81 -0.20
N LYS A 109 24.96 2.13 -1.25
CA LYS A 109 25.96 2.63 -2.18
C LYS A 109 25.67 2.27 -3.61
N VAL A 110 26.20 3.07 -4.53
CA VAL A 110 26.32 2.75 -5.96
C VAL A 110 27.77 3.09 -6.37
N GLY A 111 28.51 2.07 -6.81
CA GLY A 111 29.97 2.23 -6.96
C GLY A 111 30.60 2.67 -5.64
N ASP A 112 31.40 3.70 -5.70
CA ASP A 112 32.15 4.20 -4.53
C ASP A 112 31.39 5.29 -3.75
N ILE A 113 30.22 5.75 -4.21
CA ILE A 113 29.46 6.81 -3.55
C ILE A 113 28.36 6.27 -2.65
N THR A 114 28.08 7.01 -1.57
CA THR A 114 26.89 6.77 -0.76
C THR A 114 25.63 7.16 -1.51
N PHE A 115 24.64 6.29 -1.50
CA PHE A 115 23.41 6.44 -2.29
C PHE A 115 22.18 6.11 -1.45
N GLN A 116 21.75 7.04 -0.59
CA GLN A 116 20.63 6.85 0.34
C GLN A 116 19.27 6.99 -0.37
N ILE A 117 19.12 6.27 -1.48
CA ILE A 117 17.88 6.21 -2.25
C ILE A 117 17.48 4.76 -2.37
N GLY A 118 16.24 4.43 -1.99
CA GLY A 118 15.77 3.06 -2.05
C GLY A 118 14.37 2.87 -1.51
N VAL A 119 13.91 1.64 -1.61
CA VAL A 119 12.62 1.20 -1.09
C VAL A 119 12.85 0.26 0.10
N LEU A 120 12.09 0.49 1.17
CA LEU A 120 11.95 -0.44 2.28
C LEU A 120 10.63 -1.20 2.11
N ASP A 121 10.71 -2.47 1.67
CA ASP A 121 9.54 -3.36 1.53
C ASP A 121 9.25 -4.04 2.87
N LEU A 122 8.52 -3.32 3.70
CA LEU A 122 8.26 -3.68 5.09
C LEU A 122 6.78 -4.01 5.29
N THR A 123 6.51 -5.22 5.78
CA THR A 123 5.16 -5.67 6.05
C THR A 123 4.39 -4.70 6.94
N VAL A 124 3.09 -4.79 6.90
CA VAL A 124 2.20 -4.08 7.84
C VAL A 124 2.61 -4.38 9.29
N ASN A 125 2.43 -3.41 10.18
CA ASN A 125 2.79 -3.54 11.61
C ASN A 125 4.30 -3.59 11.92
N PHE A 126 5.14 -3.32 10.94
CA PHE A 126 6.59 -3.36 11.16
C PHE A 126 7.12 -2.17 11.97
N GLY A 127 6.32 -1.12 12.17
CA GLY A 127 6.73 0.11 12.88
C GLY A 127 7.48 1.08 11.97
N LYS A 128 6.94 1.34 10.79
CA LYS A 128 7.52 2.27 9.80
C LYS A 128 7.77 3.66 10.38
N THR A 129 6.83 4.19 11.19
CA THR A 129 6.96 5.50 11.85
C THR A 129 8.20 5.56 12.74
N LEU A 130 8.47 4.47 13.48
CA LEU A 130 9.66 4.39 14.34
C LEU A 130 10.96 4.36 13.53
N ILE A 131 10.97 3.67 12.37
CA ILE A 131 12.10 3.67 11.42
C ILE A 131 12.34 5.07 10.86
N MET A 132 11.29 5.78 10.43
CA MET A 132 11.40 7.14 9.93
C MET A 132 11.94 8.10 10.99
N SER A 133 11.49 7.97 12.24
CA SER A 133 12.02 8.74 13.37
C SER A 133 13.49 8.41 13.64
N SER A 134 13.88 7.13 13.60
CA SER A 134 15.27 6.72 13.76
C SER A 134 16.17 7.29 12.67
N LEU A 135 15.74 7.29 11.42
CA LEU A 135 16.48 7.91 10.31
C LEU A 135 16.70 9.41 10.58
N TYR A 136 15.65 10.14 10.92
CA TYR A 136 15.74 11.58 11.22
C TYR A 136 16.72 11.88 12.36
N LEU A 137 16.62 11.15 13.46
CA LEU A 137 17.49 11.31 14.62
C LEU A 137 18.93 10.88 14.33
N SER A 138 19.15 9.86 13.49
CA SER A 138 20.49 9.37 13.13
C SER A 138 21.29 10.42 12.35
N TYR A 139 20.63 11.28 11.57
CA TYR A 139 21.21 12.45 10.95
C TYR A 139 21.23 13.68 11.89
N LYS A 140 21.06 13.48 13.21
CA LYS A 140 21.12 14.53 14.24
C LYS A 140 20.18 15.70 13.97
N LYS A 141 19.03 15.44 13.31
CA LYS A 141 18.02 16.43 12.95
C LYS A 141 18.52 17.53 11.99
N GLN A 142 19.66 17.33 11.34
CA GLN A 142 20.28 18.32 10.46
C GLN A 142 19.67 18.37 9.07
N LEU A 143 18.87 17.35 8.69
CA LEU A 143 18.24 17.27 7.38
C LEU A 143 16.84 17.84 7.41
N LYS A 144 16.57 18.83 6.56
CA LYS A 144 15.20 19.29 6.32
C LYS A 144 14.40 18.16 5.69
N THR A 145 13.43 17.65 6.44
CA THR A 145 12.74 16.40 6.15
C THR A 145 11.30 16.62 5.74
N LEU A 146 10.90 16.04 4.62
CA LEU A 146 9.51 15.98 4.16
C LEU A 146 9.01 14.54 4.17
N LEU A 147 8.01 14.26 4.98
CA LEU A 147 7.26 13.01 4.94
C LEU A 147 5.98 13.22 4.12
N ILE A 148 5.80 12.41 3.08
CA ILE A 148 4.66 12.51 2.16
C ILE A 148 3.71 11.34 2.36
N THR A 149 2.42 11.65 2.47
CA THR A 149 1.33 10.66 2.47
C THR A 149 0.17 11.11 1.57
N ASN A 150 -0.68 10.18 1.18
CA ASN A 150 -1.95 10.45 0.50
C ASN A 150 -3.19 10.16 1.38
N ASP A 151 -2.97 9.77 2.64
CA ASP A 151 -4.00 9.35 3.58
C ASP A 151 -4.14 10.35 4.74
N SER A 152 -5.28 11.06 4.79
CA SER A 152 -5.57 12.04 5.83
C SER A 152 -5.77 11.41 7.22
N ASP A 153 -6.31 10.20 7.28
CA ASP A 153 -6.51 9.50 8.54
C ASP A 153 -5.17 9.04 9.13
N TRP A 154 -4.28 8.55 8.26
CA TRP A 154 -2.91 8.21 8.63
C TRP A 154 -2.13 9.46 9.09
N LEU A 155 -2.30 10.60 8.42
CA LEU A 155 -1.63 11.85 8.81
C LEU A 155 -2.00 12.25 10.24
N ASN A 156 -3.26 12.13 10.63
CA ASN A 156 -3.69 12.42 12.00
C ASN A 156 -3.09 11.45 13.03
N GLN A 157 -3.01 10.15 12.69
CA GLN A 157 -2.35 9.15 13.53
C GLN A 157 -0.85 9.42 13.63
N ALA A 158 -0.18 9.71 12.51
CA ALA A 158 1.22 10.03 12.46
C ALA A 158 1.58 11.24 13.33
N ARG A 159 0.70 12.26 13.36
CA ARG A 159 0.85 13.42 14.25
C ARG A 159 1.07 13.02 15.71
N GLU A 160 0.22 12.13 16.22
CA GLU A 160 0.33 11.66 17.60
C GLU A 160 1.53 10.74 17.84
N GLU A 161 1.83 9.86 16.87
CA GLU A 161 3.00 8.96 16.98
C GLU A 161 4.31 9.75 16.95
N PHE A 162 4.47 10.69 16.00
CA PHE A 162 5.70 11.48 15.91
C PHE A 162 5.92 12.40 17.11
N LYS A 163 4.86 12.96 17.72
CA LYS A 163 4.97 13.71 18.98
C LYS A 163 5.56 12.85 20.11
N GLN A 164 5.21 11.56 20.14
CA GLN A 164 5.78 10.63 21.13
C GLN A 164 7.21 10.22 20.81
N TYR A 165 7.55 10.06 19.53
CA TYR A 165 8.87 9.62 19.08
C TYR A 165 9.88 10.76 19.00
N LEU A 166 9.44 11.95 18.74
CA LEU A 166 10.27 13.15 18.57
C LEU A 166 9.79 14.27 19.51
N PRO A 167 9.83 14.06 20.84
CA PRO A 167 9.39 15.09 21.77
C PRO A 167 10.29 16.34 21.66
N GLY A 168 9.64 17.51 21.64
CA GLY A 168 10.34 18.79 21.50
C GLY A 168 10.69 19.19 20.06
N GLU A 169 10.40 18.33 19.05
CA GLU A 169 10.54 18.72 17.65
C GLU A 169 9.36 19.54 17.17
N ASP A 170 9.67 20.61 16.41
CA ASP A 170 8.66 21.35 15.67
C ASP A 170 8.27 20.57 14.41
N ILE A 171 7.13 19.85 14.52
CA ILE A 171 6.58 19.05 13.43
C ILE A 171 5.41 19.78 12.83
N THR A 172 5.58 20.27 11.60
CA THR A 172 4.52 20.99 10.89
C THR A 172 3.76 20.10 9.90
N PHE A 173 2.60 20.62 9.47
CA PHE A 173 1.71 19.84 8.61
C PHE A 173 1.25 20.67 7.41
N VAL A 174 1.31 20.07 6.22
CA VAL A 174 0.80 20.66 4.98
C VAL A 174 -0.43 19.88 4.54
N GLN A 175 -1.61 20.40 4.90
CA GLN A 175 -2.91 19.83 4.57
C GLN A 175 -3.94 20.92 4.27
N GLY A 176 -4.60 20.83 3.12
CA GLY A 176 -5.61 21.82 2.71
C GLY A 176 -5.00 23.22 2.56
N LYS A 177 -5.44 24.14 3.42
CA LYS A 177 -4.96 25.54 3.46
C LYS A 177 -3.85 25.78 4.50
N VAL A 178 -3.49 24.76 5.29
CA VAL A 178 -2.40 24.87 6.28
C VAL A 178 -1.08 24.65 5.57
N LEU A 179 -0.18 25.64 5.64
CA LEU A 179 0.98 25.76 4.77
C LEU A 179 2.30 25.96 5.54
N ASN A 180 2.37 25.46 6.78
CA ASN A 180 3.53 25.69 7.64
C ASN A 180 4.62 24.64 7.36
N TRP A 181 5.84 25.13 7.20
CA TRP A 181 7.04 24.33 6.99
C TRP A 181 8.03 24.50 8.13
N SER A 182 8.57 23.40 8.61
CA SER A 182 9.64 23.36 9.60
C SER A 182 10.74 22.39 9.17
N ASN A 183 11.64 22.07 10.09
CA ASN A 183 12.69 21.09 9.81
C ASN A 183 12.15 19.69 9.60
N PHE A 184 11.01 19.34 10.21
CA PHE A 184 10.27 18.10 9.96
C PHE A 184 8.82 18.41 9.57
N THR A 185 8.52 18.27 8.29
CA THR A 185 7.19 18.56 7.74
C THR A 185 6.51 17.29 7.27
N ILE A 186 5.24 17.08 7.64
CA ILE A 186 4.40 16.00 7.13
C ILE A 186 3.37 16.58 6.18
N GLY A 187 3.34 16.13 4.94
CA GLY A 187 2.50 16.73 3.90
C GLY A 187 1.61 15.74 3.17
N MET A 188 0.36 16.19 2.92
CA MET A 188 -0.53 15.52 1.98
C MET A 188 -0.05 15.79 0.54
N VAL A 189 0.23 14.73 -0.22
CA VAL A 189 0.69 14.87 -1.61
C VAL A 189 -0.27 15.71 -2.47
N GLN A 190 -1.58 15.60 -2.23
CA GLN A 190 -2.60 16.36 -2.95
C GLN A 190 -2.49 17.86 -2.66
N SER A 191 -2.25 18.24 -1.39
CA SER A 191 -2.12 19.64 -0.98
C SER A 191 -0.84 20.26 -1.55
N ILE A 192 0.29 19.53 -1.48
CA ILE A 192 1.56 19.98 -2.05
C ILE A 192 1.45 20.11 -3.57
N SER A 193 0.90 19.10 -4.25
CA SER A 193 0.81 19.08 -5.72
C SER A 193 -0.10 20.20 -6.27
N ARG A 194 -1.19 20.56 -5.56
CA ARG A 194 -2.09 21.65 -5.95
C ARG A 194 -1.45 23.03 -5.78
N ASN A 195 -0.62 23.20 -4.76
CA ASN A 195 -0.01 24.47 -4.39
C ASN A 195 1.48 24.56 -4.79
N MET A 196 1.88 23.79 -5.78
CA MET A 196 3.29 23.61 -6.18
C MET A 196 4.05 24.91 -6.41
N ARG A 197 3.40 25.93 -6.99
CA ARG A 197 4.03 27.24 -7.26
C ARG A 197 4.46 27.94 -5.97
N PHE A 198 3.67 27.82 -4.91
CA PHE A 198 3.97 28.42 -3.60
C PHE A 198 5.06 27.67 -2.83
N TYR A 199 5.22 26.37 -3.10
CA TYR A 199 6.16 25.52 -2.34
C TYR A 199 7.48 25.26 -3.07
N GLN A 200 7.68 25.77 -4.26
CA GLN A 200 8.88 25.47 -5.03
C GLN A 200 10.16 25.77 -4.26
N GLN A 201 10.21 26.91 -3.56
CA GLN A 201 11.36 27.30 -2.75
C GLN A 201 11.56 26.37 -1.54
N GLU A 202 10.48 25.96 -0.86
CA GLU A 202 10.59 25.03 0.27
C GLU A 202 10.98 23.63 -0.18
N LEU A 203 10.42 23.15 -1.30
CA LEU A 203 10.76 21.82 -1.85
C LEU A 203 12.23 21.75 -2.30
N SER A 204 12.82 22.85 -2.77
CA SER A 204 14.23 22.87 -3.15
C SER A 204 15.20 22.73 -1.97
N LYS A 205 14.75 23.04 -0.74
CA LYS A 205 15.54 22.95 0.50
C LYS A 205 15.46 21.58 1.18
N ILE A 206 14.64 20.63 0.65
CA ILE A 206 14.43 19.32 1.27
C ILE A 206 15.64 18.42 1.03
N ASP A 207 16.27 17.98 2.11
CA ASP A 207 17.41 17.05 2.10
C ASP A 207 16.96 15.59 2.17
N MET A 208 15.89 15.31 2.92
CA MET A 208 15.35 13.96 3.09
C MET A 208 13.86 13.91 2.76
N VAL A 209 13.46 13.02 1.87
CA VAL A 209 12.05 12.70 1.61
C VAL A 209 11.75 11.26 2.00
N LEU A 210 10.71 11.09 2.81
CA LEU A 210 10.14 9.81 3.22
C LEU A 210 8.74 9.70 2.65
N VAL A 211 8.41 8.60 2.01
CA VAL A 211 7.08 8.39 1.41
C VAL A 211 6.46 7.14 2.01
N ASP A 212 5.40 7.31 2.80
CA ASP A 212 4.62 6.17 3.25
C ASP A 212 3.63 5.72 2.16
N GLU A 213 3.34 4.43 2.10
CA GLU A 213 2.61 3.78 1.01
C GLU A 213 3.21 4.14 -0.38
N ALA A 214 4.53 4.00 -0.50
CA ALA A 214 5.28 4.37 -1.70
C ALA A 214 4.85 3.63 -2.98
N ASP A 215 4.10 2.53 -2.89
CA ASP A 215 3.46 1.86 -4.02
C ASP A 215 2.49 2.78 -4.79
N GLN A 216 2.02 3.87 -4.18
CA GLN A 216 1.27 4.95 -4.83
C GLN A 216 2.17 6.00 -5.51
N GLY A 217 3.49 5.97 -5.26
CA GLY A 217 4.47 6.94 -5.73
C GLY A 217 4.59 7.08 -7.25
N GLY A 218 4.11 6.08 -8.00
CA GLY A 218 4.01 6.14 -9.47
C GLY A 218 2.86 7.00 -10.01
N SER A 219 1.99 7.55 -9.18
CA SER A 219 0.89 8.41 -9.62
C SER A 219 1.38 9.82 -10.01
N LYS A 220 0.62 10.49 -10.89
CA LYS A 220 0.98 11.82 -11.41
C LYS A 220 1.21 12.86 -10.30
N GLN A 221 0.43 12.83 -9.22
CA GLN A 221 0.58 13.76 -8.10
C GLN A 221 1.92 13.57 -7.39
N TYR A 222 2.31 12.34 -7.09
CA TYR A 222 3.62 12.03 -6.51
C TYR A 222 4.76 12.41 -7.46
N GLN A 223 4.64 12.07 -8.75
CA GLN A 223 5.64 12.43 -9.74
C GLN A 223 5.87 13.95 -9.81
N ASN A 224 4.78 14.74 -9.76
CA ASN A 224 4.86 16.21 -9.77
C ASN A 224 5.69 16.72 -8.57
N VAL A 225 5.42 16.22 -7.37
CA VAL A 225 6.14 16.63 -6.15
C VAL A 225 7.58 16.13 -6.17
N LEU A 226 7.79 14.82 -6.40
CA LEU A 226 9.11 14.20 -6.35
C LEU A 226 10.08 14.75 -7.40
N THR A 227 9.57 15.20 -8.54
CA THR A 227 10.40 15.84 -9.59
C THR A 227 10.94 17.20 -9.15
N ARG A 228 10.31 17.90 -8.20
CA ARG A 228 10.74 19.19 -7.69
C ARG A 228 11.75 19.12 -6.53
N LEU A 229 12.01 17.94 -6.03
CA LEU A 229 12.95 17.70 -4.94
C LEU A 229 14.39 17.55 -5.50
N PHE A 230 14.97 18.61 -6.02
CA PHE A 230 16.26 18.56 -6.75
C PHE A 230 17.44 18.22 -5.84
N ASN A 231 17.48 18.81 -4.63
CA ASN A 231 18.60 18.67 -3.70
C ASN A 231 18.49 17.47 -2.75
N THR A 232 17.35 16.77 -2.78
CA THR A 232 17.11 15.66 -1.85
C THR A 232 18.12 14.54 -2.05
N ARG A 233 18.90 14.28 -0.99
CA ARG A 233 19.92 13.22 -0.94
C ARG A 233 19.37 11.91 -0.44
N VAL A 234 18.49 11.94 0.57
CA VAL A 234 17.85 10.76 1.14
C VAL A 234 16.44 10.64 0.60
N ARG A 235 16.15 9.59 -0.16
CA ARG A 235 14.83 9.33 -0.75
C ARG A 235 14.40 7.92 -0.42
N ILE A 236 13.47 7.77 0.50
CA ILE A 236 13.04 6.45 0.97
C ILE A 236 11.54 6.29 0.75
N GLY A 237 11.19 5.28 -0.03
CA GLY A 237 9.84 4.77 -0.14
C GLY A 237 9.60 3.63 0.85
N LEU A 238 8.54 3.71 1.64
CA LEU A 238 8.15 2.65 2.58
C LEU A 238 6.81 2.05 2.14
N SER A 239 6.73 0.75 1.99
CA SER A 239 5.47 0.03 1.72
C SER A 239 5.64 -1.45 2.03
N GLY A 240 4.55 -2.17 2.24
CA GLY A 240 4.53 -3.64 2.32
C GLY A 240 4.04 -4.32 1.04
N THR A 241 3.87 -3.54 -0.04
CA THR A 241 3.22 -3.99 -1.29
C THR A 241 3.97 -3.55 -2.55
N ILE A 242 5.26 -3.30 -2.42
CA ILE A 242 6.11 -2.78 -3.50
C ILE A 242 6.40 -3.87 -4.56
N TYR A 243 6.38 -3.47 -5.83
CA TYR A 243 6.75 -4.28 -7.00
C TYR A 243 6.12 -5.69 -7.06
N MET A 244 4.98 -5.87 -6.38
CA MET A 244 4.39 -7.21 -6.21
C MET A 244 3.78 -7.79 -7.49
N SER A 245 3.40 -6.97 -8.45
CA SER A 245 2.80 -7.43 -9.69
C SER A 245 3.81 -7.42 -10.85
N LYS A 246 3.93 -8.57 -11.53
CA LYS A 246 4.71 -8.72 -12.77
C LYS A 246 3.85 -8.57 -14.04
N LEU A 247 2.57 -8.19 -13.90
CA LEU A 247 1.67 -8.02 -15.04
C LEU A 247 2.14 -6.87 -15.94
N ALA A 248 1.91 -6.99 -17.23
CA ALA A 248 2.34 -5.99 -18.22
C ALA A 248 1.80 -4.58 -17.90
N LYS A 249 0.55 -4.48 -17.43
CA LYS A 249 -0.08 -3.21 -17.00
C LYS A 249 0.64 -2.55 -15.81
N ASP A 250 1.27 -3.35 -14.96
CA ASP A 250 1.92 -2.87 -13.75
C ASP A 250 3.41 -2.56 -13.94
N LYS A 251 4.00 -2.97 -15.07
CA LYS A 251 5.40 -2.65 -15.41
C LYS A 251 5.64 -1.14 -15.46
N VAL A 252 4.72 -0.38 -16.08
CA VAL A 252 4.80 1.08 -16.14
C VAL A 252 4.68 1.69 -14.74
N LYS A 253 3.73 1.21 -13.92
CA LYS A 253 3.56 1.66 -12.52
C LYS A 253 4.83 1.40 -11.72
N ASN A 254 5.38 0.21 -11.83
CA ASN A 254 6.61 -0.19 -11.12
C ASN A 254 7.80 0.67 -11.57
N MET A 255 7.97 0.89 -12.86
CA MET A 255 9.06 1.74 -13.36
C MET A 255 8.87 3.21 -12.96
N ASN A 256 7.63 3.72 -12.99
CA ASN A 256 7.33 5.08 -12.50
C ASN A 256 7.67 5.29 -11.01
N LEU A 257 7.62 4.24 -10.21
CA LEU A 257 8.09 4.26 -8.83
C LEU A 257 9.62 4.16 -8.77
N GLU A 258 10.19 3.24 -9.52
CA GLU A 258 11.62 2.95 -9.51
C GLU A 258 12.48 4.14 -9.95
N VAL A 259 12.01 4.95 -10.89
CA VAL A 259 12.73 6.17 -11.34
C VAL A 259 12.95 7.19 -10.21
N PHE A 260 12.16 7.12 -9.12
CA PHE A 260 12.30 8.03 -7.98
C PHE A 260 13.01 7.39 -6.78
N PHE A 261 12.75 6.10 -6.53
CA PHE A 261 13.20 5.42 -5.31
C PHE A 261 14.20 4.28 -5.57
N GLY A 262 14.42 3.90 -6.83
CA GLY A 262 15.34 2.82 -7.13
C GLY A 262 14.85 1.45 -6.66
N LYS A 263 15.81 0.58 -6.32
CA LYS A 263 15.56 -0.80 -5.91
C LYS A 263 15.12 -0.94 -4.45
N VAL A 264 14.59 -2.11 -4.11
CA VAL A 264 14.39 -2.52 -2.70
C VAL A 264 15.76 -2.72 -2.04
N ILE A 265 16.01 -2.01 -0.95
CA ILE A 265 17.27 -2.07 -0.18
C ILE A 265 17.12 -2.80 1.16
N ALA A 266 15.90 -2.95 1.66
CA ALA A 266 15.59 -3.85 2.75
C ALA A 266 14.18 -4.42 2.59
N GLU A 267 14.01 -5.67 3.02
CA GLU A 267 12.77 -6.40 2.95
C GLU A 267 12.49 -7.12 4.27
N PHE A 268 11.21 -7.10 4.70
CA PHE A 268 10.74 -7.89 5.83
C PHE A 268 9.30 -8.33 5.58
N LYS A 269 9.11 -9.62 5.38
CA LYS A 269 7.83 -10.21 4.98
C LYS A 269 6.92 -10.53 6.17
N LEU A 270 5.62 -10.67 5.89
CA LEU A 270 4.61 -11.00 6.90
C LEU A 270 4.89 -12.35 7.58
N LYS A 271 5.37 -13.36 6.83
CA LYS A 271 5.75 -14.66 7.39
C LYS A 271 6.80 -14.55 8.49
N ASP A 272 7.83 -13.71 8.26
CA ASP A 272 8.90 -13.52 9.23
C ASP A 272 8.40 -12.77 10.48
N SER A 273 7.48 -11.82 10.26
CA SER A 273 6.77 -11.12 11.33
C SER A 273 5.96 -12.09 12.21
N ILE A 274 5.26 -13.04 11.59
CA ILE A 274 4.51 -14.09 12.31
C ILE A 274 5.45 -15.04 13.04
N LYS A 275 6.53 -15.48 12.37
CA LYS A 275 7.55 -16.36 12.98
C LYS A 275 8.18 -15.77 14.24
N LYS A 276 8.40 -14.46 14.24
CA LYS A 276 9.00 -13.73 15.37
C LYS A 276 7.99 -13.24 16.40
N GLY A 277 6.70 -13.56 16.23
CA GLY A 277 5.66 -13.14 17.16
C GLY A 277 5.25 -11.66 17.05
N TYR A 278 5.73 -10.93 16.02
CA TYR A 278 5.38 -9.51 15.81
C TYR A 278 4.01 -9.35 15.12
N SER A 279 3.49 -10.42 14.56
CA SER A 279 2.16 -10.48 13.96
C SER A 279 1.46 -11.77 14.34
N THR A 280 0.13 -11.71 14.49
CA THR A 280 -0.70 -12.84 14.88
C THR A 280 -0.79 -13.85 13.73
N LYS A 281 -0.74 -15.15 14.05
CA LYS A 281 -0.89 -16.25 13.08
C LYS A 281 -2.24 -16.16 12.37
N THR A 282 -2.21 -16.14 11.04
CA THR A 282 -3.41 -15.98 10.21
C THR A 282 -3.74 -17.22 9.43
N ILE A 283 -5.02 -17.61 9.47
CA ILE A 283 -5.58 -18.71 8.67
C ILE A 283 -6.54 -18.10 7.65
N VAL A 284 -6.22 -18.28 6.37
CA VAL A 284 -7.05 -17.81 5.25
C VAL A 284 -7.87 -18.98 4.71
N LYS A 285 -9.17 -18.80 4.55
CA LYS A 285 -10.05 -19.75 3.89
C LYS A 285 -10.65 -19.10 2.64
N MET A 286 -10.38 -19.69 1.49
CA MET A 286 -11.07 -19.34 0.25
C MET A 286 -12.40 -20.07 0.22
N VAL A 287 -13.50 -19.33 0.27
CA VAL A 287 -14.85 -19.86 0.39
C VAL A 287 -15.56 -19.67 -0.94
N PRO A 288 -15.77 -20.75 -1.73
CA PRO A 288 -16.47 -20.63 -3.00
C PRO A 288 -17.94 -20.27 -2.78
N SER A 289 -18.47 -19.35 -3.57
CA SER A 289 -19.89 -19.00 -3.63
C SER A 289 -20.60 -19.74 -4.75
N LYS A 290 -21.90 -20.07 -4.57
CA LYS A 290 -22.73 -20.59 -5.66
C LYS A 290 -22.87 -19.56 -6.79
N PRO A 291 -22.87 -20.02 -8.07
CA PRO A 291 -23.25 -19.12 -9.16
C PRO A 291 -24.71 -18.68 -8.99
N TRP A 292 -24.99 -17.47 -9.38
CA TRP A 292 -26.34 -16.98 -9.61
C TRP A 292 -26.80 -17.48 -10.98
N TYR A 293 -28.03 -17.95 -11.09
CA TYR A 293 -28.57 -18.43 -12.37
C TYR A 293 -28.88 -17.24 -13.28
N GLY A 294 -28.08 -17.05 -14.33
CA GLY A 294 -28.26 -16.09 -15.41
C GLY A 294 -27.06 -16.12 -16.35
N ASN A 295 -27.29 -15.94 -17.65
CA ASN A 295 -26.24 -15.79 -18.68
C ASN A 295 -25.59 -14.39 -18.63
N TRP A 296 -25.28 -13.92 -17.45
CA TRP A 296 -24.90 -12.58 -17.11
C TRP A 296 -23.54 -12.14 -17.69
N GLU A 297 -22.67 -13.08 -18.12
CA GLU A 297 -21.36 -12.72 -18.69
C GLU A 297 -21.46 -12.23 -20.15
N SER A 298 -22.47 -12.66 -20.90
CA SER A 298 -22.71 -12.23 -22.27
C SER A 298 -23.45 -10.90 -22.35
N ASP A 299 -24.27 -10.58 -21.34
CA ASP A 299 -25.25 -9.49 -21.41
C ASP A 299 -24.85 -8.27 -20.57
N CYS A 300 -23.88 -8.42 -19.65
CA CYS A 300 -23.40 -7.30 -18.83
C CYS A 300 -22.39 -6.44 -19.56
N ILE A 301 -22.73 -5.16 -19.71
CA ILE A 301 -21.90 -4.15 -20.38
C ILE A 301 -20.81 -3.59 -19.45
N SER A 302 -20.98 -3.67 -18.13
CA SER A 302 -20.05 -3.09 -17.16
C SER A 302 -19.70 -4.02 -16.00
N TYR A 303 -18.51 -3.85 -15.45
CA TYR A 303 -18.09 -4.55 -14.23
C TYR A 303 -19.02 -4.25 -13.02
N LYS A 304 -19.65 -3.08 -12.98
CA LYS A 304 -20.59 -2.73 -11.92
C LYS A 304 -21.83 -3.62 -11.96
N GLU A 305 -22.40 -3.84 -13.12
CA GLU A 305 -23.55 -4.73 -13.31
C GLU A 305 -23.21 -6.16 -12.90
N ILE A 306 -22.06 -6.68 -13.38
CA ILE A 306 -21.58 -8.01 -12.96
C ILE A 306 -21.47 -8.11 -11.44
N TYR A 307 -20.94 -7.07 -10.77
CA TYR A 307 -20.81 -7.06 -9.32
C TYR A 307 -22.17 -7.01 -8.63
N ASP A 308 -23.08 -6.17 -9.11
CA ASP A 308 -24.39 -5.99 -8.49
C ASP A 308 -25.21 -7.29 -8.61
N ASP A 309 -25.25 -7.92 -9.75
CA ASP A 309 -25.98 -9.18 -9.97
C ASP A 309 -25.34 -10.36 -9.21
N SER A 310 -24.03 -10.52 -9.34
CA SER A 310 -23.36 -11.72 -8.80
C SER A 310 -23.10 -11.63 -7.30
N ILE A 311 -23.10 -10.44 -6.71
CA ILE A 311 -22.73 -10.24 -5.30
C ILE A 311 -23.80 -9.48 -4.54
N THR A 312 -24.11 -8.23 -4.92
CA THR A 312 -24.99 -7.33 -4.16
C THR A 312 -26.41 -7.85 -4.05
N LEU A 313 -26.98 -8.32 -5.16
CA LEU A 313 -28.35 -8.84 -5.29
C LEU A 313 -28.45 -10.36 -5.10
N ASN A 314 -27.31 -11.06 -5.16
CA ASN A 314 -27.26 -12.51 -5.07
C ASN A 314 -27.67 -13.04 -3.68
N LYS A 315 -28.84 -13.67 -3.60
CA LYS A 315 -29.37 -14.26 -2.36
C LYS A 315 -28.45 -15.36 -1.79
N TYR A 316 -27.82 -16.16 -2.66
CA TYR A 316 -26.92 -17.23 -2.22
C TYR A 316 -25.60 -16.69 -1.67
N ALA A 317 -25.02 -15.65 -2.31
CA ALA A 317 -23.83 -14.98 -1.78
C ALA A 317 -24.09 -14.39 -0.39
N ARG A 318 -25.25 -13.75 -0.20
CA ARG A 318 -25.67 -13.19 1.09
C ARG A 318 -25.89 -14.27 2.16
N LYS A 319 -26.58 -15.39 1.82
CA LYS A 319 -26.73 -16.52 2.73
C LYS A 319 -25.39 -17.16 3.10
N MET A 320 -24.47 -17.30 2.13
CA MET A 320 -23.12 -17.81 2.39
C MET A 320 -22.33 -16.88 3.32
N ALA A 321 -22.37 -15.58 3.09
CA ALA A 321 -21.74 -14.60 3.95
C ALA A 321 -22.26 -14.73 5.40
N TYR A 322 -23.56 -14.85 5.57
CA TYR A 322 -24.18 -15.08 6.88
C TYR A 322 -23.76 -16.39 7.53
N ALA A 323 -23.80 -17.50 6.79
CA ALA A 323 -23.40 -18.81 7.31
C ALA A 323 -21.94 -18.79 7.81
N ARG A 324 -21.03 -18.15 7.04
CA ARG A 324 -19.63 -18.02 7.45
C ARG A 324 -19.47 -17.10 8.66
N LEU A 325 -20.17 -15.98 8.69
CA LEU A 325 -20.18 -15.08 9.84
C LEU A 325 -20.68 -15.81 11.09
N ARG A 326 -21.89 -16.39 11.03
CA ARG A 326 -22.51 -17.10 12.15
C ARG A 326 -21.63 -18.22 12.70
N TRP A 327 -21.05 -19.04 11.80
CA TRP A 327 -20.15 -20.11 12.22
C TRP A 327 -18.93 -19.57 12.99
N ASN A 328 -18.32 -18.47 12.53
CA ASN A 328 -17.15 -17.91 13.18
C ASN A 328 -17.49 -17.21 14.51
N ILE A 329 -18.58 -16.45 14.59
CA ILE A 329 -18.97 -15.79 15.84
C ILE A 329 -19.38 -16.80 16.91
N ASN A 330 -20.04 -17.90 16.53
CA ASN A 330 -20.36 -19.00 17.45
C ASN A 330 -19.10 -19.70 18.01
N GLN A 331 -17.94 -19.55 17.37
CA GLN A 331 -16.64 -20.00 17.86
C GLN A 331 -15.92 -18.93 18.70
N GLY A 332 -16.62 -17.88 19.12
CA GLY A 332 -16.03 -16.77 19.88
C GLY A 332 -15.06 -15.88 19.07
N ARG A 333 -15.14 -15.92 17.71
CA ARG A 333 -14.26 -15.15 16.83
C ARG A 333 -14.84 -13.78 16.51
N TYR A 334 -15.03 -12.97 17.53
CA TYR A 334 -15.41 -11.57 17.43
C TYR A 334 -14.53 -10.71 18.35
N PRO A 335 -14.34 -9.40 18.14
CA PRO A 335 -14.96 -8.60 17.08
C PRO A 335 -14.68 -9.09 15.66
N ALA A 336 -15.70 -8.98 14.78
CA ALA A 336 -15.68 -9.43 13.40
C ALA A 336 -15.85 -8.25 12.43
N LEU A 337 -15.05 -8.22 11.36
CA LEU A 337 -15.16 -7.23 10.29
C LEU A 337 -15.67 -7.89 9.01
N VAL A 338 -16.72 -7.34 8.42
CA VAL A 338 -17.25 -7.76 7.11
C VAL A 338 -16.97 -6.66 6.10
N VAL A 339 -16.23 -6.98 5.05
CA VAL A 339 -15.78 -6.00 4.04
C VAL A 339 -16.57 -6.15 2.75
N CYS A 340 -17.15 -5.04 2.29
CA CYS A 340 -17.91 -4.89 1.05
C CYS A 340 -17.21 -3.92 0.10
N LYS A 341 -17.61 -3.90 -1.18
CA LYS A 341 -17.09 -2.93 -2.15
C LYS A 341 -18.00 -1.70 -2.31
N HIS A 342 -19.31 -1.91 -2.42
CA HIS A 342 -20.30 -0.87 -2.70
C HIS A 342 -21.19 -0.59 -1.48
N ILE A 343 -21.74 0.63 -1.40
CA ILE A 343 -22.61 1.07 -0.31
C ILE A 343 -23.85 0.19 -0.19
N ALA A 344 -24.57 -0.03 -1.31
CA ALA A 344 -25.76 -0.88 -1.33
C ALA A 344 -25.48 -2.31 -0.82
N HIS A 345 -24.32 -2.88 -1.17
CA HIS A 345 -23.92 -4.19 -0.65
C HIS A 345 -23.70 -4.16 0.88
N CYS A 346 -23.05 -3.11 1.38
CA CYS A 346 -22.80 -2.92 2.80
C CYS A 346 -24.14 -2.84 3.59
N GLU A 347 -25.06 -2.01 3.14
CA GLU A 347 -26.38 -1.82 3.77
C GLU A 347 -27.24 -3.09 3.69
N ASN A 348 -27.24 -3.79 2.54
CA ASN A 348 -27.97 -5.05 2.37
C ASN A 348 -27.47 -6.13 3.33
N LEU A 349 -26.15 -6.29 3.49
CA LEU A 349 -25.60 -7.23 4.44
C LEU A 349 -25.91 -6.86 5.89
N TYR A 350 -25.77 -5.56 6.24
CA TYR A 350 -26.10 -5.07 7.58
C TYR A 350 -27.56 -5.40 7.93
N LYS A 351 -28.52 -4.99 7.09
CA LYS A 351 -29.96 -5.24 7.31
C LYS A 351 -30.24 -6.74 7.46
N PHE A 352 -29.61 -7.57 6.62
CA PHE A 352 -29.78 -9.02 6.66
C PHE A 352 -29.22 -9.63 7.95
N PHE A 353 -28.03 -9.24 8.36
CA PHE A 353 -27.41 -9.75 9.59
C PHE A 353 -28.17 -9.29 10.82
N LYS A 354 -28.58 -8.03 10.88
CA LYS A 354 -29.39 -7.52 12.00
C LYS A 354 -30.72 -8.27 12.13
N LYS A 355 -31.41 -8.55 11.00
CA LYS A 355 -32.63 -9.35 10.98
C LYS A 355 -32.41 -10.80 11.47
N LYS A 356 -31.26 -11.42 11.12
CA LYS A 356 -31.00 -12.83 11.43
C LYS A 356 -30.36 -13.09 12.78
N LEU A 357 -29.58 -12.14 13.30
CA LEU A 357 -28.87 -12.28 14.58
C LEU A 357 -29.61 -11.56 15.73
N GLY A 358 -30.58 -10.69 15.42
CA GLY A 358 -31.32 -9.92 16.40
C GLY A 358 -30.42 -9.04 17.26
N ASP A 359 -30.68 -9.00 18.53
CA ASP A 359 -29.94 -8.21 19.52
C ASP A 359 -28.87 -9.04 20.28
N ALA A 360 -28.68 -10.30 19.88
CA ALA A 360 -27.63 -11.16 20.45
C ALA A 360 -26.20 -10.61 20.22
N TYR A 361 -26.02 -9.76 19.22
CA TYR A 361 -24.76 -9.12 18.87
C TYR A 361 -24.97 -7.64 18.56
N ASN A 362 -24.01 -6.80 19.00
CA ASN A 362 -23.99 -5.39 18.63
C ASN A 362 -23.40 -5.26 17.20
N ILE A 363 -24.27 -4.98 16.24
CA ILE A 363 -23.92 -4.89 14.81
C ILE A 363 -24.02 -3.43 14.34
N SER A 364 -22.99 -2.93 13.72
CA SER A 364 -22.98 -1.60 13.09
C SER A 364 -22.48 -1.64 11.66
N TYR A 365 -22.64 -0.56 10.90
CA TYR A 365 -22.10 -0.43 9.56
C TYR A 365 -21.53 0.96 9.30
N VAL A 366 -20.59 1.04 8.34
CA VAL A 366 -19.93 2.29 7.97
C VAL A 366 -19.52 2.30 6.49
N HIS A 367 -19.74 3.43 5.82
CA HIS A 367 -19.33 3.67 4.45
C HIS A 367 -18.97 5.15 4.22
N VAL A 368 -18.59 5.54 3.01
CA VAL A 368 -18.10 6.90 2.70
C VAL A 368 -19.13 7.98 3.02
N ASN A 369 -20.43 7.71 2.86
CA ASN A 369 -21.51 8.66 3.14
C ASN A 369 -21.88 8.74 4.63
N THR A 370 -21.30 7.89 5.50
CA THR A 370 -21.50 8.01 6.95
C THR A 370 -20.89 9.32 7.44
N PRO A 371 -21.63 10.19 8.14
CA PRO A 371 -21.14 11.46 8.66
C PRO A 371 -19.84 11.28 9.45
N SER A 372 -18.88 12.20 9.27
CA SER A 372 -17.52 12.04 9.80
C SER A 372 -17.48 11.80 11.32
N LYS A 373 -18.26 12.56 12.10
CA LYS A 373 -18.35 12.39 13.57
C LYS A 373 -18.87 10.99 13.95
N LEU A 374 -19.98 10.56 13.33
CA LEU A 374 -20.57 9.24 13.57
C LEU A 374 -19.61 8.12 13.17
N ARG A 375 -18.93 8.26 12.01
CA ARG A 375 -17.90 7.31 11.55
C ARG A 375 -16.77 7.20 12.56
N GLN A 376 -16.28 8.29 13.10
CA GLN A 376 -15.23 8.28 14.12
C GLN A 376 -15.69 7.57 15.40
N GLN A 377 -16.93 7.80 15.82
CA GLN A 377 -17.51 7.14 17.00
C GLN A 377 -17.63 5.62 16.78
N ILE A 378 -18.23 5.17 15.66
CA ILE A 378 -18.35 3.74 15.31
C ILE A 378 -16.98 3.07 15.29
N MET A 379 -15.99 3.71 14.69
CA MET A 379 -14.63 3.17 14.62
C MET A 379 -13.95 3.08 15.99
N LYS A 380 -14.22 4.03 16.88
CA LYS A 380 -13.76 3.99 18.27
C LYS A 380 -14.43 2.84 19.03
N ASP A 381 -15.74 2.73 18.96
CA ASP A 381 -16.50 1.68 19.64
C ASP A 381 -16.11 0.27 19.15
N PHE A 382 -15.88 0.11 17.86
CA PHE A 382 -15.38 -1.16 17.32
C PHE A 382 -13.95 -1.48 17.80
N ARG A 383 -13.08 -0.49 17.90
CA ARG A 383 -11.72 -0.66 18.45
C ARG A 383 -11.74 -1.06 19.93
N GLU A 384 -12.63 -0.47 20.71
CA GLU A 384 -12.81 -0.77 22.13
C GLU A 384 -13.51 -2.13 22.38
N GLY A 385 -14.10 -2.72 21.33
CA GLY A 385 -14.82 -4.01 21.39
C GLY A 385 -16.26 -3.87 21.86
N LYS A 386 -16.85 -2.66 21.80
CA LYS A 386 -18.26 -2.40 22.06
C LYS A 386 -19.19 -2.83 20.92
N ILE A 387 -18.63 -2.94 19.72
CA ILE A 387 -19.31 -3.45 18.52
C ILE A 387 -18.73 -4.83 18.21
N ASP A 388 -19.57 -5.85 18.13
CA ASP A 388 -19.18 -7.23 17.87
C ASP A 388 -18.97 -7.47 16.38
N ILE A 389 -19.79 -6.87 15.53
CA ILE A 389 -19.76 -7.06 14.08
C ILE A 389 -19.83 -5.68 13.39
N LEU A 390 -18.80 -5.36 12.62
CA LEU A 390 -18.79 -4.15 11.80
C LEU A 390 -18.86 -4.53 10.31
N VAL A 391 -19.90 -4.07 9.62
CA VAL A 391 -20.00 -4.17 8.16
C VAL A 391 -19.49 -2.88 7.54
N SER A 392 -18.49 -2.95 6.66
CA SER A 392 -17.88 -1.75 6.12
C SER A 392 -17.55 -1.87 4.64
N THR A 393 -17.61 -0.74 3.94
CA THR A 393 -16.97 -0.66 2.63
C THR A 393 -15.44 -0.62 2.78
N THR A 394 -14.74 -0.61 1.66
CA THR A 394 -13.26 -0.59 1.65
C THR A 394 -12.64 0.64 2.33
N ILE A 395 -13.43 1.61 2.78
CA ILE A 395 -12.95 2.78 3.52
C ILE A 395 -12.19 2.40 4.80
N ILE A 396 -12.52 1.23 5.37
CA ILE A 396 -11.86 0.73 6.59
C ILE A 396 -10.42 0.24 6.33
N ALA A 397 -10.02 0.06 5.07
CA ALA A 397 -8.67 -0.42 4.73
C ALA A 397 -7.57 0.59 5.08
N ARG A 398 -7.90 1.88 5.28
CA ARG A 398 -6.93 2.96 5.51
C ARG A 398 -6.96 3.47 6.95
N GLY A 399 -5.79 3.84 7.47
CA GLY A 399 -5.60 4.68 8.66
C GLY A 399 -6.05 4.15 10.04
N LYS A 400 -6.77 3.03 10.17
CA LYS A 400 -7.35 2.58 11.44
C LYS A 400 -6.78 1.26 11.95
N ASN A 401 -6.60 1.15 13.26
CA ASN A 401 -6.07 -0.04 13.93
C ASN A 401 -7.16 -0.73 14.74
N PHE A 402 -7.29 -2.05 14.59
CA PHE A 402 -8.23 -2.89 15.32
C PHE A 402 -7.50 -4.07 15.99
N PRO A 403 -6.77 -3.85 17.09
CA PRO A 403 -5.96 -4.90 17.71
C PRO A 403 -6.79 -6.12 18.12
N LYS A 404 -7.99 -5.91 18.66
CA LYS A 404 -8.90 -6.97 19.12
C LYS A 404 -9.58 -7.76 18.00
N LEU A 405 -9.47 -7.34 16.71
CA LEU A 405 -10.13 -8.01 15.59
C LEU A 405 -9.69 -9.47 15.45
N LYS A 406 -10.63 -10.42 15.54
CA LYS A 406 -10.34 -11.87 15.47
C LYS A 406 -10.77 -12.51 14.15
N TYR A 407 -11.75 -11.94 13.47
CA TYR A 407 -12.31 -12.48 12.23
C TYR A 407 -12.55 -11.41 11.18
N LEU A 408 -12.19 -11.72 9.94
CA LEU A 408 -12.48 -10.89 8.77
C LEU A 408 -13.18 -11.72 7.71
N LEU A 409 -14.35 -11.25 7.26
CA LEU A 409 -15.08 -11.80 6.13
C LEU A 409 -14.96 -10.85 4.94
N ASN A 410 -14.20 -11.26 3.92
CA ASN A 410 -14.07 -10.48 2.69
C ASN A 410 -15.14 -10.89 1.67
N THR A 411 -16.13 -10.04 1.47
CA THR A 411 -17.20 -10.20 0.47
C THR A 411 -16.99 -9.30 -0.74
N ALA A 412 -15.93 -8.49 -0.77
CA ALA A 412 -15.77 -7.39 -1.72
C ALA A 412 -15.30 -7.81 -3.12
N SER A 413 -14.81 -9.03 -3.30
CA SER A 413 -14.31 -9.56 -4.59
C SER A 413 -13.40 -8.62 -5.41
N MET A 414 -12.53 -7.88 -4.74
CA MET A 414 -11.62 -6.95 -5.40
C MET A 414 -10.42 -7.68 -6.04
N ASP A 415 -9.86 -7.08 -7.10
CA ASP A 415 -8.61 -7.52 -7.74
C ASP A 415 -7.37 -6.78 -7.19
N SER A 416 -7.53 -5.96 -6.14
CA SER A 416 -6.42 -5.19 -5.59
C SER A 416 -5.64 -5.99 -4.56
N GLN A 417 -4.41 -6.29 -4.90
CA GLN A 417 -3.42 -6.88 -4.01
C GLN A 417 -3.15 -5.98 -2.78
N GLU A 418 -2.96 -4.69 -3.01
CA GLU A 418 -2.71 -3.68 -1.99
C GLU A 418 -3.79 -3.71 -0.91
N LYS A 419 -5.07 -3.63 -1.32
CA LYS A 419 -6.21 -3.68 -0.40
C LYS A 419 -6.30 -5.00 0.37
N SER A 420 -6.05 -6.12 -0.30
CA SER A 420 -6.06 -7.45 0.35
C SER A 420 -5.01 -7.52 1.46
N ILE A 421 -3.82 -6.97 1.25
CA ILE A 421 -2.74 -6.93 2.25
C ILE A 421 -3.04 -5.90 3.34
N GLN A 422 -3.63 -4.75 3.00
CA GLN A 422 -4.07 -3.78 4.00
C GLN A 422 -5.11 -4.38 4.96
N PHE A 423 -6.08 -5.16 4.45
CA PHE A 423 -7.03 -5.88 5.31
C PHE A 423 -6.34 -6.92 6.19
N LEU A 424 -5.43 -7.70 5.63
CA LEU A 424 -4.60 -8.60 6.43
C LEU A 424 -3.85 -7.84 7.52
N GLY A 425 -3.29 -6.69 7.20
CA GLY A 425 -2.58 -5.84 8.15
C GLY A 425 -3.42 -5.39 9.35
N ARG A 426 -4.72 -5.22 9.16
CA ARG A 426 -5.65 -4.93 10.26
C ARG A 426 -5.88 -6.13 11.17
N LEU A 427 -5.95 -7.31 10.54
CA LEU A 427 -6.24 -8.57 11.22
C LEU A 427 -5.04 -9.10 12.00
N VAL A 428 -3.81 -9.00 11.46
CA VAL A 428 -2.61 -9.62 12.03
C VAL A 428 -2.00 -8.89 13.22
N ARG A 429 -2.55 -7.75 13.64
CA ARG A 429 -2.03 -7.03 14.81
C ARG A 429 -2.10 -7.89 16.04
N THR A 430 -1.02 -7.88 16.81
CA THR A 430 -0.95 -8.62 18.08
C THR A 430 -1.82 -7.96 19.15
N ASP A 431 -2.47 -8.78 19.94
CA ASP A 431 -3.27 -8.41 21.11
C ASP A 431 -3.32 -9.63 22.03
N GLU A 432 -3.28 -9.41 23.34
CA GLU A 432 -3.28 -10.50 24.34
C GLU A 432 -4.54 -11.35 24.26
N SER A 433 -5.66 -10.80 23.79
CA SER A 433 -6.93 -11.50 23.64
C SER A 433 -6.96 -12.51 22.50
N LYS A 434 -5.89 -12.62 21.68
CA LYS A 434 -5.87 -13.49 20.50
C LYS A 434 -4.48 -14.06 20.15
N ASN A 435 -4.42 -15.35 19.89
CA ASN A 435 -3.24 -16.06 19.39
C ASN A 435 -3.35 -16.45 17.90
N LYS A 436 -4.56 -16.46 17.36
CA LYS A 436 -4.87 -16.77 15.95
C LYS A 436 -5.97 -15.85 15.46
N VAL A 437 -5.95 -15.56 14.15
CA VAL A 437 -6.99 -14.80 13.46
C VAL A 437 -7.41 -15.53 12.19
N TYR A 438 -8.62 -15.25 11.75
CA TYR A 438 -9.26 -15.97 10.64
C TYR A 438 -9.74 -14.98 9.58
N LEU A 439 -9.44 -15.31 8.33
CA LEU A 439 -9.92 -14.59 7.16
C LEU A 439 -10.68 -15.57 6.27
N ASP A 440 -11.97 -15.33 6.09
CA ASP A 440 -12.77 -15.99 5.06
C ASP A 440 -12.90 -15.05 3.85
N ASP A 441 -12.44 -15.50 2.69
CA ASP A 441 -12.49 -14.73 1.45
C ASP A 441 -13.47 -15.40 0.49
N LEU A 442 -14.59 -14.74 0.19
CA LEU A 442 -15.59 -15.26 -0.73
C LEU A 442 -15.08 -15.24 -2.16
N HIS A 443 -15.04 -16.42 -2.77
CA HIS A 443 -14.64 -16.63 -4.16
C HIS A 443 -15.89 -16.82 -5.02
N TYR A 444 -16.20 -15.80 -5.80
CA TYR A 444 -17.37 -15.84 -6.70
C TYR A 444 -16.99 -16.45 -8.05
N PRO A 445 -17.90 -17.22 -8.66
CA PRO A 445 -17.72 -17.75 -10.00
C PRO A 445 -17.79 -16.65 -11.07
N GLY A 446 -17.47 -17.03 -12.31
CA GLY A 446 -17.47 -16.13 -13.45
C GLY A 446 -16.09 -15.64 -13.86
N ASN A 447 -15.95 -15.17 -15.12
CA ASN A 447 -14.66 -14.85 -15.70
C ASN A 447 -13.89 -13.80 -14.90
N TYR A 448 -14.51 -12.64 -14.64
CA TYR A 448 -13.89 -11.55 -13.90
C TYR A 448 -13.72 -11.87 -12.40
N LEU A 449 -14.79 -12.28 -11.76
CA LEU A 449 -14.81 -12.48 -10.30
C LEU A 449 -13.96 -13.68 -9.89
N SER A 450 -13.98 -14.76 -10.69
CA SER A 450 -13.14 -15.93 -10.46
C SER A 450 -11.65 -15.61 -10.63
N ARG A 451 -11.30 -14.78 -11.62
CA ARG A 451 -9.92 -14.28 -11.79
C ARG A 451 -9.48 -13.46 -10.59
N HIS A 452 -10.33 -12.54 -10.09
CA HIS A 452 -10.03 -11.75 -8.89
C HIS A 452 -9.80 -12.66 -7.68
N GLY A 453 -10.62 -13.69 -7.48
CA GLY A 453 -10.42 -14.67 -6.41
C GLY A 453 -9.11 -15.44 -6.52
N ARG A 454 -8.72 -15.88 -7.74
CA ARG A 454 -7.42 -16.53 -7.98
C ARG A 454 -6.25 -15.60 -7.67
N HIS A 455 -6.33 -14.33 -8.08
CA HIS A 455 -5.29 -13.34 -7.78
C HIS A 455 -5.14 -13.14 -6.26
N ARG A 456 -6.25 -12.99 -5.52
CA ARG A 456 -6.20 -12.85 -4.06
C ARG A 456 -5.59 -14.08 -3.39
N LYS A 457 -5.97 -15.30 -3.83
CA LYS A 457 -5.35 -16.55 -3.35
C LYS A 457 -3.84 -16.52 -3.55
N GLN A 458 -3.36 -16.15 -4.76
CA GLN A 458 -1.93 -16.05 -5.05
C GLN A 458 -1.25 -15.00 -4.15
N TYR A 459 -1.92 -13.90 -3.83
CA TYR A 459 -1.37 -12.89 -2.92
C TYR A 459 -1.19 -13.41 -1.50
N TYR A 460 -2.19 -14.13 -0.97
CA TYR A 460 -2.07 -14.76 0.35
C TYR A 460 -0.95 -15.81 0.38
N GLN A 461 -0.81 -16.60 -0.69
CA GLN A 461 0.28 -17.58 -0.83
C GLN A 461 1.66 -16.93 -0.93
N LYS A 462 1.80 -15.80 -1.62
CA LYS A 462 3.05 -15.02 -1.67
C LYS A 462 3.46 -14.47 -0.29
N GLN A 463 2.51 -14.23 0.60
CA GLN A 463 2.78 -13.89 2.00
C GLN A 463 3.03 -15.14 2.86
N GLU A 464 3.09 -16.31 2.26
CA GLU A 464 3.27 -17.63 2.89
C GLU A 464 2.27 -17.91 4.01
N LEU A 465 1.06 -17.41 3.86
CA LEU A 465 -0.04 -17.70 4.78
C LEU A 465 -0.60 -19.09 4.53
N LYS A 466 -1.12 -19.72 5.59
CA LYS A 466 -1.90 -20.98 5.44
C LYS A 466 -3.21 -20.68 4.74
N VAL A 467 -3.30 -21.05 3.45
CA VAL A 467 -4.52 -20.89 2.63
C VAL A 467 -5.22 -22.24 2.51
N ILE A 468 -6.46 -22.30 2.96
CA ILE A 468 -7.32 -23.48 2.90
C ILE A 468 -8.41 -23.21 1.85
N LEU A 469 -8.54 -24.11 0.89
CA LEU A 469 -9.66 -24.09 -0.04
C LEU A 469 -10.81 -24.87 0.59
N LEU A 470 -11.93 -24.20 0.82
CA LEU A 470 -13.15 -24.89 1.25
C LEU A 470 -13.86 -25.40 0.01
N GLU A 471 -13.71 -26.68 -0.28
CA GLU A 471 -14.45 -27.29 -1.36
C GLU A 471 -15.92 -27.48 -0.96
N LYS A 472 -16.82 -26.93 -1.78
CA LYS A 472 -18.23 -27.29 -1.91
C LYS A 472 -19.04 -27.49 -0.61
N LEU A 473 -18.94 -26.55 0.33
CA LEU A 473 -19.75 -26.55 1.56
C LEU A 473 -21.27 -26.73 1.30
N TRP A 474 -21.76 -26.39 0.09
CA TRP A 474 -23.15 -26.56 -0.31
C TRP A 474 -23.52 -27.97 -0.77
N LYS A 475 -22.57 -28.89 -0.97
CA LYS A 475 -22.89 -30.29 -1.30
C LYS A 475 -23.39 -31.06 -0.09
N ASN A 476 -22.91 -30.75 1.10
CA ASN A 476 -23.16 -31.51 2.33
C ASN A 476 -24.07 -30.80 3.35
N HIS A 477 -24.43 -29.52 3.12
CA HIS A 477 -25.39 -28.81 3.95
C HIS A 477 -26.42 -28.13 3.06
N PRO A 478 -27.71 -28.50 3.13
CA PRO A 478 -28.74 -27.82 2.37
C PRO A 478 -28.87 -26.38 2.87
N ILE A 479 -28.34 -25.44 2.08
CA ILE A 479 -28.52 -23.98 2.28
C ILE A 479 -30.02 -23.58 2.20
N HIS A 480 -30.89 -24.53 1.95
CA HIS A 480 -32.35 -24.36 1.87
C HIS A 480 -33.02 -24.14 3.24
N SER A 481 -32.33 -24.46 4.34
CA SER A 481 -32.86 -24.34 5.72
C SER A 481 -32.29 -23.13 6.50
N LEU A 482 -31.54 -22.23 5.84
CA LEU A 482 -30.99 -21.02 6.47
C LEU A 482 -31.73 -19.75 6.04
#